data_ef8d4ef87895caba85366d4b9e8c2a4d
#
_entry.id   ef8d4ef87895caba85366d4b9e8c2a4d
#
_cell.length_a   1.000
_cell.length_b   1.000
_cell.length_c   1.000
_cell.angle_alpha   90.00
_cell.angle_beta   90.00
_cell.angle_gamma   90.00
#
_symmetry.space_group_name_H-M   'P 1'
#
loop_
_entity.id
_entity.type
_entity.pdbx_description
1 polymer ?
#
loop_
_entity_poly.entity_id
_entity_poly.type
_entity_poly.pdbx_seq_one_letter_code
_entity_poly.pdbx_strand_id
1 'polypeptide(L)'
;MIRLVVGLGNPGKEYERTRHNAGFWLVERFAASSGVHFKKDPKYQALVARLDAGGAWLLLPQSFMNASGRPVQMLAGFFKLKPEEILVVHDELDFPPGAARIKQGGGIAGHNGLKDISQRLATHEYWRLRLGVGKPPPGSEGADYVLQKPPAEERAAIDAAIENALGVLPQCLAGDLQGAMHKLHTQDKAVVKKEPEKKAPEKKELPKKEAPKKKDTQAKEPEKPGFLKSLFGKK
;
A
#
# COMPACT_ATOMS: atom_id res chain seq x y z
N MET A 1 -8.84 10.87 -20.39
CA MET A 1 -9.17 9.42 -20.45
C MET A 1 -7.93 8.62 -20.07
N ILE A 2 -8.09 7.49 -19.39
CA ILE A 2 -6.98 6.61 -19.05
C ILE A 2 -6.64 5.74 -20.27
N ARG A 3 -5.35 5.69 -20.60
CA ARG A 3 -4.80 4.90 -21.71
C ARG A 3 -3.82 3.82 -21.28
N LEU A 4 -3.41 3.84 -20.00
CA LEU A 4 -2.57 2.81 -19.41
C LEU A 4 -3.05 2.53 -17.99
N VAL A 5 -3.39 1.26 -17.71
CA VAL A 5 -3.67 0.76 -16.35
C VAL A 5 -2.51 -0.13 -15.93
N VAL A 6 -1.87 0.22 -14.83
CA VAL A 6 -0.72 -0.49 -14.27
C VAL A 6 -1.15 -1.17 -12.97
N GLY A 7 -1.02 -2.48 -12.89
CA GLY A 7 -1.11 -3.19 -11.61
C GLY A 7 0.27 -3.30 -10.98
N LEU A 8 0.41 -2.95 -9.70
CA LEU A 8 1.65 -3.16 -8.96
C LEU A 8 1.64 -4.50 -8.22
N GLY A 9 2.79 -5.16 -8.21
CA GLY A 9 3.03 -6.45 -7.58
C GLY A 9 4.46 -6.92 -7.82
N ASN A 10 4.88 -7.96 -7.09
CA ASN A 10 6.14 -8.66 -7.32
C ASN A 10 5.89 -9.93 -8.15
N PRO A 11 6.75 -10.24 -9.13
CA PRO A 11 6.67 -11.50 -9.86
C PRO A 11 7.17 -12.65 -8.98
N GLY A 12 6.63 -13.86 -9.20
CA GLY A 12 6.99 -15.08 -8.50
C GLY A 12 5.86 -15.65 -7.66
N LYS A 13 5.79 -16.99 -7.58
CA LYS A 13 4.73 -17.73 -6.87
C LYS A 13 4.68 -17.41 -5.38
N GLU A 14 5.82 -17.08 -4.78
CA GLU A 14 5.97 -16.69 -3.38
C GLU A 14 5.24 -15.38 -3.04
N TYR A 15 5.13 -14.46 -4.01
CA TYR A 15 4.48 -13.15 -3.84
C TYR A 15 3.01 -13.13 -4.29
N GLU A 16 2.58 -14.10 -5.07
CA GLU A 16 1.28 -14.16 -5.76
C GLU A 16 0.09 -13.89 -4.83
N ARG A 17 0.20 -14.30 -3.56
CA ARG A 17 -0.87 -14.17 -2.56
C ARG A 17 -0.62 -13.10 -1.52
N THR A 18 0.45 -12.32 -1.65
CA THR A 18 0.80 -11.26 -0.68
C THR A 18 0.00 -10.00 -0.92
N ARG A 19 -0.21 -9.19 0.15
CA ARG A 19 -0.93 -7.91 0.07
C ARG A 19 -0.36 -6.96 -0.99
N HIS A 20 0.97 -7.00 -1.17
CA HIS A 20 1.68 -6.16 -2.14
C HIS A 20 1.31 -6.45 -3.60
N ASN A 21 0.66 -7.58 -3.87
CA ASN A 21 0.18 -7.96 -5.19
C ASN A 21 -1.31 -7.60 -5.43
N ALA A 22 -1.93 -6.80 -4.56
CA ALA A 22 -3.33 -6.39 -4.74
C ALA A 22 -3.56 -5.66 -6.07
N GLY A 23 -2.56 -4.88 -6.55
CA GLY A 23 -2.61 -4.26 -7.87
C GLY A 23 -2.66 -5.28 -9.01
N PHE A 24 -1.86 -6.35 -8.94
CA PHE A 24 -1.90 -7.45 -9.89
C PHE A 24 -3.27 -8.12 -9.89
N TRP A 25 -3.81 -8.46 -8.72
CA TRP A 25 -5.10 -9.15 -8.61
C TRP A 25 -6.23 -8.41 -9.33
N LEU A 26 -6.29 -7.07 -9.16
CA LEU A 26 -7.31 -6.27 -9.82
C LEU A 26 -7.14 -6.25 -11.34
N VAL A 27 -5.92 -5.98 -11.80
CA VAL A 27 -5.66 -5.78 -13.24
C VAL A 27 -5.76 -7.10 -14.00
N GLU A 28 -5.39 -8.24 -13.40
CA GLU A 28 -5.61 -9.58 -13.95
C GLU A 28 -7.10 -9.91 -14.09
N ARG A 29 -7.90 -9.61 -13.06
CA ARG A 29 -9.37 -9.80 -13.13
C ARG A 29 -10.00 -8.88 -14.18
N PHE A 30 -9.50 -7.65 -14.28
CA PHE A 30 -10.01 -6.72 -15.30
C PHE A 30 -9.70 -7.21 -16.71
N ALA A 31 -8.50 -7.73 -16.96
CA ALA A 31 -8.16 -8.35 -18.22
C ALA A 31 -9.08 -9.55 -18.54
N ALA A 32 -9.28 -10.45 -17.56
CA ALA A 32 -10.13 -11.61 -17.71
C ALA A 32 -11.59 -11.24 -18.01
N SER A 33 -12.16 -10.27 -17.27
CA SER A 33 -13.53 -9.79 -17.50
C SER A 33 -13.71 -9.06 -18.83
N SER A 34 -12.61 -8.51 -19.36
CA SER A 34 -12.58 -7.84 -20.69
C SER A 34 -12.26 -8.79 -21.84
N GLY A 35 -12.07 -10.08 -21.58
CA GLY A 35 -11.77 -11.10 -22.61
C GLY A 35 -10.37 -10.96 -23.22
N VAL A 36 -9.43 -10.25 -22.56
CA VAL A 36 -8.07 -10.07 -23.06
C VAL A 36 -7.05 -10.84 -22.22
N HIS A 37 -5.98 -11.27 -22.85
CA HIS A 37 -4.94 -12.08 -22.24
C HIS A 37 -3.60 -11.35 -22.21
N PHE A 38 -2.91 -11.46 -21.09
CA PHE A 38 -1.57 -10.95 -20.96
C PHE A 38 -0.57 -11.75 -21.81
N LYS A 39 0.35 -11.03 -22.46
CA LYS A 39 1.52 -11.59 -23.14
C LYS A 39 2.78 -11.00 -22.54
N LYS A 40 3.80 -11.84 -22.36
CA LYS A 40 5.11 -11.36 -21.92
C LYS A 40 5.75 -10.53 -23.02
N ASP A 41 6.11 -9.30 -22.70
CA ASP A 41 6.81 -8.41 -23.61
C ASP A 41 8.18 -8.01 -23.02
N PRO A 42 9.27 -8.62 -23.50
CA PRO A 42 10.62 -8.30 -23.03
C PRO A 42 11.03 -6.85 -23.27
N LYS A 43 10.48 -6.21 -24.32
CA LYS A 43 10.74 -4.79 -24.62
C LYS A 43 10.34 -3.89 -23.45
N TYR A 44 9.19 -4.18 -22.82
CA TYR A 44 8.70 -3.39 -21.70
C TYR A 44 9.01 -4.03 -20.34
N GLN A 45 9.65 -5.21 -20.32
CA GLN A 45 9.93 -5.96 -19.09
C GLN A 45 8.64 -6.18 -18.25
N ALA A 46 7.54 -6.49 -18.93
CA ALA A 46 6.20 -6.59 -18.32
C ALA A 46 5.38 -7.68 -19.00
N LEU A 47 4.30 -8.10 -18.34
CA LEU A 47 3.15 -8.67 -19.01
C LEU A 47 2.27 -7.53 -19.47
N VAL A 48 1.85 -7.57 -20.74
CA VAL A 48 1.01 -6.54 -21.33
C VAL A 48 -0.23 -7.16 -22.00
N ALA A 49 -1.33 -6.45 -21.91
CA ALA A 49 -2.53 -6.75 -22.69
C ALA A 49 -3.09 -5.44 -23.26
N ARG A 50 -3.83 -5.52 -24.35
CA ARG A 50 -4.48 -4.35 -24.95
C ARG A 50 -5.98 -4.57 -24.99
N LEU A 51 -6.72 -3.59 -24.50
CA LEU A 51 -8.19 -3.59 -24.55
C LEU A 51 -8.63 -3.16 -25.94
N ASP A 52 -9.51 -3.92 -26.58
CA ASP A 52 -10.06 -3.60 -27.91
C ASP A 52 -10.95 -2.35 -27.86
N ALA A 53 -11.76 -2.24 -26.82
CA ALA A 53 -12.60 -1.07 -26.60
C ALA A 53 -11.77 0.10 -26.04
N GLY A 54 -11.47 1.09 -26.90
CA GLY A 54 -10.76 2.31 -26.51
C GLY A 54 -9.23 2.24 -26.56
N GLY A 55 -8.62 1.07 -26.88
CA GLY A 55 -7.18 0.95 -27.12
C GLY A 55 -6.28 1.18 -25.93
N ALA A 56 -6.79 1.08 -24.68
CA ALA A 56 -5.98 1.21 -23.47
C ALA A 56 -5.10 -0.03 -23.25
N TRP A 57 -3.94 0.19 -22.63
CA TRP A 57 -3.00 -0.85 -22.26
C TRP A 57 -3.18 -1.26 -20.83
N LEU A 58 -3.04 -2.56 -20.55
CA LEU A 58 -2.87 -3.13 -19.23
C LEU A 58 -1.42 -3.58 -19.08
N LEU A 59 -0.80 -3.28 -17.94
CA LEU A 59 0.62 -3.57 -17.70
C LEU A 59 0.82 -4.11 -16.29
N LEU A 60 1.52 -5.26 -16.19
CA LEU A 60 2.01 -5.85 -14.95
C LEU A 60 3.53 -5.93 -15.02
N PRO A 61 4.27 -5.07 -14.27
CA PRO A 61 5.72 -5.10 -14.25
C PRO A 61 6.25 -6.49 -13.87
N GLN A 62 7.26 -6.99 -14.58
CA GLN A 62 7.93 -8.25 -14.28
C GLN A 62 9.30 -8.01 -13.63
N SER A 63 9.37 -6.93 -12.83
CA SER A 63 10.48 -6.56 -11.97
C SER A 63 10.00 -6.53 -10.53
N PHE A 64 10.91 -6.53 -9.56
CA PHE A 64 10.54 -6.28 -8.16
C PHE A 64 9.93 -4.90 -7.99
N MET A 65 9.12 -4.74 -6.94
CA MET A 65 8.33 -3.54 -6.67
C MET A 65 9.14 -2.23 -6.79
N ASN A 66 10.35 -2.19 -6.25
CA ASN A 66 11.23 -1.02 -6.29
C ASN A 66 11.81 -0.67 -7.68
N ALA A 67 11.49 -1.45 -8.70
CA ALA A 67 11.88 -1.24 -10.10
C ALA A 67 10.66 -1.20 -11.06
N SER A 68 9.44 -1.02 -10.52
CA SER A 68 8.19 -1.00 -11.30
C SER A 68 8.07 0.19 -12.25
N GLY A 69 8.78 1.27 -12.00
CA GLY A 69 8.69 2.49 -12.82
C GLY A 69 9.33 2.34 -14.20
N ARG A 70 10.34 1.47 -14.34
CA ARG A 70 11.00 1.27 -15.64
C ARG A 70 10.07 0.71 -16.72
N PRO A 71 9.33 -0.37 -16.48
CA PRO A 71 8.30 -0.86 -17.41
C PRO A 71 7.26 0.20 -17.77
N VAL A 72 6.79 0.96 -16.78
CA VAL A 72 5.80 2.03 -16.99
C VAL A 72 6.37 3.13 -17.89
N GLN A 73 7.58 3.62 -17.60
CA GLN A 73 8.25 4.65 -18.41
C GLN A 73 8.48 4.20 -19.85
N MET A 74 8.92 2.96 -20.04
CA MET A 74 9.20 2.43 -21.37
C MET A 74 7.94 2.35 -22.24
N LEU A 75 6.83 1.84 -21.71
CA LEU A 75 5.58 1.76 -22.44
C LEU A 75 4.96 3.15 -22.64
N ALA A 76 4.88 3.97 -21.59
CA ALA A 76 4.33 5.31 -21.66
C ALA A 76 5.12 6.19 -22.66
N GLY A 77 6.46 6.11 -22.64
CA GLY A 77 7.31 6.85 -23.59
C GLY A 77 7.12 6.41 -25.02
N PHE A 78 7.01 5.10 -25.29
CA PHE A 78 6.80 4.58 -26.63
C PHE A 78 5.46 5.04 -27.25
N PHE A 79 4.38 5.04 -26.45
CA PHE A 79 3.05 5.48 -26.89
C PHE A 79 2.80 6.97 -26.63
N LYS A 80 3.81 7.71 -26.17
CA LYS A 80 3.73 9.16 -25.87
C LYS A 80 2.56 9.49 -24.92
N LEU A 81 2.37 8.64 -23.90
CA LEU A 81 1.31 8.85 -22.91
C LEU A 81 1.72 9.93 -21.91
N LYS A 82 0.77 10.78 -21.58
CA LYS A 82 0.94 11.77 -20.49
C LYS A 82 0.72 11.11 -19.13
N PRO A 83 1.32 11.62 -18.03
CA PRO A 83 1.08 11.07 -16.69
C PRO A 83 -0.41 11.00 -16.32
N GLU A 84 -1.22 11.97 -16.72
CA GLU A 84 -2.67 12.02 -16.44
C GLU A 84 -3.46 10.94 -17.21
N GLU A 85 -2.85 10.26 -18.16
CA GLU A 85 -3.43 9.14 -18.89
C GLU A 85 -3.09 7.77 -18.28
N ILE A 86 -2.34 7.77 -17.16
CA ILE A 86 -1.87 6.57 -16.46
C ILE A 86 -2.65 6.39 -15.16
N LEU A 87 -3.21 5.20 -14.94
CA LEU A 87 -3.84 4.77 -13.68
C LEU A 87 -2.98 3.65 -13.08
N VAL A 88 -2.40 3.90 -11.91
CA VAL A 88 -1.62 2.92 -11.15
C VAL A 88 -2.49 2.33 -10.05
N VAL A 89 -2.64 1.01 -10.03
CA VAL A 89 -3.37 0.23 -9.03
C VAL A 89 -2.38 -0.34 -8.05
N HIS A 90 -2.57 -0.08 -6.75
CA HIS A 90 -1.64 -0.52 -5.71
C HIS A 90 -2.32 -0.75 -4.36
N ASP A 91 -1.65 -1.46 -3.47
CA ASP A 91 -2.02 -1.62 -2.07
C ASP A 91 -1.84 -0.32 -1.28
N GLU A 92 -2.70 -0.09 -0.28
CA GLU A 92 -2.68 1.10 0.58
C GLU A 92 -2.82 0.71 2.04
N LEU A 93 -1.79 1.02 2.83
CA LEU A 93 -1.74 0.72 4.26
C LEU A 93 -2.67 1.61 5.10
N ASP A 94 -2.94 2.83 4.64
CA ASP A 94 -3.77 3.78 5.39
C ASP A 94 -5.27 3.49 5.32
N PHE A 95 -5.68 2.53 4.49
CA PHE A 95 -7.07 2.11 4.36
C PHE A 95 -7.30 0.71 4.90
N PRO A 96 -8.43 0.47 5.59
CA PRO A 96 -8.79 -0.89 6.00
C PRO A 96 -9.04 -1.78 4.77
N PRO A 97 -8.89 -3.12 4.92
CA PRO A 97 -9.33 -4.07 3.91
C PRO A 97 -10.81 -3.82 3.56
N GLY A 98 -11.14 -3.84 2.27
CA GLY A 98 -12.49 -3.53 1.80
C GLY A 98 -12.67 -2.10 1.29
N ALA A 99 -11.74 -1.20 1.57
CA ALA A 99 -11.78 0.16 1.05
C ALA A 99 -11.04 0.28 -0.30
N ALA A 100 -11.62 0.99 -1.26
CA ALA A 100 -10.97 1.32 -2.52
C ALA A 100 -11.20 2.79 -2.88
N ARG A 101 -10.16 3.51 -3.28
CA ARG A 101 -10.27 4.94 -3.62
C ARG A 101 -9.43 5.32 -4.81
N ILE A 102 -9.99 6.19 -5.66
CA ILE A 102 -9.27 6.82 -6.77
C ILE A 102 -8.79 8.20 -6.33
N LYS A 103 -7.58 8.56 -6.73
CA LYS A 103 -6.97 9.89 -6.49
C LYS A 103 -5.99 10.22 -7.60
N GLN A 104 -5.87 11.50 -7.95
CA GLN A 104 -4.77 12.00 -8.77
C GLN A 104 -3.67 12.58 -7.87
N GLY A 105 -2.42 12.32 -8.22
CA GLY A 105 -1.28 12.92 -7.53
C GLY A 105 -1.14 12.57 -6.05
N GLY A 106 -0.37 13.38 -5.34
CA GLY A 106 -0.17 13.35 -3.88
C GLY A 106 0.97 12.42 -3.41
N GLY A 107 1.17 12.37 -2.08
CA GLY A 107 2.25 11.61 -1.43
C GLY A 107 2.18 10.10 -1.70
N ILE A 108 3.31 9.44 -1.64
CA ILE A 108 3.48 8.00 -1.98
C ILE A 108 3.45 7.07 -0.76
N ALA A 109 3.30 7.61 0.46
CA ALA A 109 3.20 6.85 1.72
C ALA A 109 4.26 5.74 1.89
N GLY A 110 5.48 5.97 1.40
CA GLY A 110 6.57 4.99 1.47
C GLY A 110 6.47 3.81 0.49
N HIS A 111 5.47 3.76 -0.39
CA HIS A 111 5.29 2.66 -1.33
C HIS A 111 6.38 2.66 -2.41
N ASN A 112 7.26 1.64 -2.38
CA ASN A 112 8.46 1.58 -3.23
C ASN A 112 8.14 1.60 -4.74
N GLY A 113 7.06 0.96 -5.17
CA GLY A 113 6.64 0.98 -6.58
C GLY A 113 6.22 2.37 -7.04
N LEU A 114 5.44 3.10 -6.22
CA LEU A 114 5.06 4.48 -6.52
C LEU A 114 6.27 5.41 -6.52
N LYS A 115 7.23 5.17 -5.63
CA LYS A 115 8.50 5.94 -5.58
C LYS A 115 9.26 5.83 -6.90
N ASP A 116 9.47 4.61 -7.39
CA ASP A 116 10.22 4.40 -8.64
C ASP A 116 9.44 4.93 -9.86
N ILE A 117 8.10 4.76 -9.91
CA ILE A 117 7.27 5.34 -10.97
C ILE A 117 7.40 6.87 -10.98
N SER A 118 7.23 7.52 -9.82
CA SER A 118 7.30 8.99 -9.73
C SER A 118 8.67 9.54 -10.11
N GLN A 119 9.74 8.86 -9.71
CA GLN A 119 11.11 9.24 -10.11
C GLN A 119 11.32 9.14 -11.62
N ARG A 120 10.82 8.07 -12.25
CA ARG A 120 11.03 7.85 -13.68
C ARG A 120 10.13 8.68 -14.57
N LEU A 121 8.92 8.99 -14.13
CA LEU A 121 8.01 9.90 -14.83
C LEU A 121 8.30 11.38 -14.49
N ALA A 122 9.19 11.64 -13.51
CA ALA A 122 9.51 12.98 -12.98
C ALA A 122 8.28 13.75 -12.48
N THR A 123 7.25 13.05 -12.04
CA THR A 123 6.01 13.64 -11.55
C THR A 123 5.21 12.68 -10.67
N HIS A 124 4.32 13.23 -9.84
CA HIS A 124 3.33 12.48 -9.07
C HIS A 124 1.91 12.59 -9.68
N GLU A 125 1.73 13.34 -10.76
CA GLU A 125 0.43 13.73 -11.31
C GLU A 125 -0.23 12.65 -12.18
N TYR A 126 -0.02 11.37 -11.87
CA TYR A 126 -0.76 10.25 -12.43
C TYR A 126 -1.90 9.84 -11.50
N TRP A 127 -2.89 9.13 -12.05
CA TRP A 127 -4.01 8.60 -11.29
C TRP A 127 -3.61 7.35 -10.52
N ARG A 128 -4.20 7.17 -9.35
CA ARG A 128 -3.99 6.00 -8.51
C ARG A 128 -5.31 5.42 -8.06
N LEU A 129 -5.45 4.10 -8.18
CA LEU A 129 -6.50 3.32 -7.54
C LEU A 129 -5.86 2.59 -6.36
N ARG A 130 -6.28 2.97 -5.16
CA ARG A 130 -5.71 2.59 -3.89
C ARG A 130 -6.60 1.52 -3.27
N LEU A 131 -6.06 0.30 -3.08
CA LEU A 131 -6.75 -0.83 -2.47
C LEU A 131 -6.29 -0.96 -1.01
N GLY A 132 -7.20 -0.80 -0.06
CA GLY A 132 -6.91 -0.92 1.35
C GLY A 132 -6.51 -2.35 1.73
N VAL A 133 -5.38 -2.48 2.40
CA VAL A 133 -4.86 -3.76 2.91
C VAL A 133 -4.64 -3.75 4.43
N GLY A 134 -4.98 -2.62 5.09
CA GLY A 134 -4.84 -2.43 6.52
C GLY A 134 -3.45 -2.03 6.95
N LYS A 135 -3.33 -1.61 8.20
CA LYS A 135 -2.06 -1.22 8.83
C LYS A 135 -1.37 -2.42 9.49
N PRO A 136 -0.03 -2.44 9.50
CA PRO A 136 0.70 -3.45 10.25
C PRO A 136 0.37 -3.34 11.76
N PRO A 137 0.43 -4.45 12.51
CA PRO A 137 0.34 -4.42 13.96
C PRO A 137 1.44 -3.54 14.57
N PRO A 138 1.22 -2.98 15.78
CA PRO A 138 2.25 -2.22 16.48
C PRO A 138 3.55 -3.01 16.61
N GLY A 139 4.68 -2.38 16.24
CA GLY A 139 6.00 -3.02 16.25
C GLY A 139 6.39 -3.79 14.99
N SER A 140 5.50 -3.89 13.99
CA SER A 140 5.81 -4.48 12.68
C SER A 140 6.09 -3.40 11.64
N GLU A 141 7.03 -3.66 10.74
CA GLU A 141 7.30 -2.77 9.62
C GLU A 141 6.30 -2.97 8.48
N GLY A 142 5.92 -1.87 7.82
CA GLY A 142 4.99 -1.92 6.69
C GLY A 142 5.49 -2.77 5.53
N ALA A 143 6.82 -2.76 5.29
CA ALA A 143 7.46 -3.54 4.23
C ALA A 143 7.27 -5.05 4.43
N ASP A 144 7.43 -5.54 5.65
CA ASP A 144 7.25 -6.96 5.97
C ASP A 144 5.77 -7.35 5.94
N TYR A 145 4.90 -6.46 6.41
CA TYR A 145 3.45 -6.70 6.43
C TYR A 145 2.85 -6.87 5.04
N VAL A 146 3.24 -6.04 4.07
CA VAL A 146 2.71 -6.15 2.71
C VAL A 146 3.19 -7.40 1.97
N LEU A 147 4.31 -7.97 2.38
CA LEU A 147 4.83 -9.23 1.85
C LEU A 147 4.19 -10.49 2.48
N GLN A 148 3.28 -10.31 3.43
CA GLN A 148 2.52 -11.40 4.04
C GLN A 148 1.18 -11.61 3.31
N LYS A 149 0.69 -12.84 3.36
CA LYS A 149 -0.67 -13.18 2.90
C LYS A 149 -1.69 -12.59 3.88
N PRO A 150 -2.76 -11.96 3.41
CA PRO A 150 -3.84 -11.57 4.29
C PRO A 150 -4.59 -12.81 4.83
N PRO A 151 -5.13 -12.75 6.07
CA PRO A 151 -6.10 -13.72 6.55
C PRO A 151 -7.31 -13.83 5.61
N ALA A 152 -8.06 -14.92 5.68
CA ALA A 152 -9.17 -15.19 4.77
C ALA A 152 -10.24 -14.06 4.78
N GLU A 153 -10.55 -13.52 5.96
CA GLU A 153 -11.53 -12.42 6.11
C GLU A 153 -11.05 -11.13 5.45
N GLU A 154 -9.78 -10.75 5.69
CA GLU A 154 -9.19 -9.57 5.04
C GLU A 154 -9.10 -9.76 3.52
N ARG A 155 -8.73 -10.97 3.07
CA ARG A 155 -8.69 -11.28 1.65
C ARG A 155 -10.07 -11.16 1.02
N ALA A 156 -11.12 -11.65 1.64
CA ALA A 156 -12.48 -11.53 1.14
C ALA A 156 -12.94 -10.07 1.06
N ALA A 157 -12.56 -9.24 2.06
CA ALA A 157 -12.83 -7.81 2.04
C ALA A 157 -12.08 -7.09 0.89
N ILE A 158 -10.79 -7.41 0.68
CA ILE A 158 -10.00 -6.88 -0.44
C ILE A 158 -10.61 -7.30 -1.78
N ASP A 159 -11.04 -8.55 -1.90
CA ASP A 159 -11.69 -9.05 -3.12
C ASP A 159 -12.99 -8.31 -3.41
N ALA A 160 -13.81 -8.00 -2.38
CA ALA A 160 -15.01 -7.17 -2.54
C ALA A 160 -14.68 -5.74 -2.99
N ALA A 161 -13.62 -5.12 -2.46
CA ALA A 161 -13.14 -3.82 -2.91
C ALA A 161 -12.66 -3.85 -4.37
N ILE A 162 -12.02 -4.94 -4.78
CA ILE A 162 -11.62 -5.16 -6.18
C ILE A 162 -12.85 -5.22 -7.09
N GLU A 163 -13.89 -5.97 -6.73
CA GLU A 163 -15.12 -6.05 -7.52
C GLU A 163 -15.79 -4.67 -7.67
N ASN A 164 -15.87 -3.88 -6.60
CA ASN A 164 -16.36 -2.51 -6.65
C ASN A 164 -15.51 -1.62 -7.59
N ALA A 165 -14.20 -1.77 -7.53
CA ALA A 165 -13.27 -1.02 -8.38
C ALA A 165 -13.37 -1.44 -9.85
N LEU A 166 -13.54 -2.72 -10.16
CA LEU A 166 -13.79 -3.22 -11.52
C LEU A 166 -15.03 -2.57 -12.14
N GLY A 167 -16.08 -2.35 -11.35
CA GLY A 167 -17.31 -1.69 -11.79
C GLY A 167 -17.18 -0.21 -12.17
N VAL A 168 -16.05 0.44 -11.87
CA VAL A 168 -15.80 1.85 -12.23
C VAL A 168 -14.65 2.03 -13.24
N LEU A 169 -13.85 1.00 -13.52
CA LEU A 169 -12.77 1.09 -14.50
C LEU A 169 -13.20 1.51 -15.91
N PRO A 170 -14.36 1.02 -16.45
CA PRO A 170 -14.86 1.51 -17.74
C PRO A 170 -15.09 3.02 -17.78
N GLN A 171 -15.58 3.63 -16.67
CA GLN A 171 -15.74 5.08 -16.56
C GLN A 171 -14.38 5.81 -16.59
N CYS A 172 -13.36 5.26 -15.89
CA CYS A 172 -12.00 5.80 -15.93
C CYS A 172 -11.43 5.80 -17.35
N LEU A 173 -11.62 4.70 -18.08
CA LEU A 173 -11.18 4.56 -19.48
C LEU A 173 -11.92 5.53 -20.41
N ALA A 174 -13.20 5.77 -20.18
CA ALA A 174 -13.98 6.75 -20.92
C ALA A 174 -13.62 8.22 -20.60
N GLY A 175 -12.87 8.45 -19.51
CA GLY A 175 -12.44 9.78 -19.07
C GLY A 175 -13.28 10.40 -17.96
N ASP A 176 -14.34 9.74 -17.51
CA ASP A 176 -15.18 10.20 -16.39
C ASP A 176 -14.57 9.76 -15.04
N LEU A 177 -13.43 10.32 -14.71
CA LEU A 177 -12.72 10.01 -13.46
C LEU A 177 -13.42 10.56 -12.21
N GLN A 178 -14.12 11.68 -12.34
CA GLN A 178 -14.87 12.28 -11.23
C GLN A 178 -16.09 11.43 -10.88
N GLY A 179 -16.86 10.97 -11.88
CA GLY A 179 -17.98 10.06 -11.68
C GLY A 179 -17.53 8.72 -11.11
N ALA A 180 -16.43 8.15 -11.62
CA ALA A 180 -15.82 6.94 -11.09
C ALA A 180 -15.40 7.08 -9.62
N MET A 181 -14.75 8.19 -9.26
CA MET A 181 -14.38 8.52 -7.87
C MET A 181 -15.62 8.60 -6.99
N HIS A 182 -16.63 9.37 -7.40
CA HIS A 182 -17.85 9.55 -6.61
C HIS A 182 -18.55 8.21 -6.34
N LYS A 183 -18.72 7.39 -7.38
CA LYS A 183 -19.36 6.08 -7.29
C LYS A 183 -18.58 5.16 -6.35
N LEU A 184 -17.25 5.03 -6.53
CA LEU A 184 -16.41 4.16 -5.72
C LEU A 184 -16.38 4.59 -4.25
N HIS A 185 -16.18 5.89 -3.99
CA HIS A 185 -16.10 6.41 -2.61
C HIS A 185 -17.44 6.37 -1.86
N THR A 186 -18.56 6.33 -2.55
CA THR A 186 -19.88 6.17 -1.93
C THR A 186 -20.12 4.72 -1.51
N GLN A 187 -19.67 3.75 -2.31
CA GLN A 187 -19.75 2.33 -1.98
C GLN A 187 -18.90 1.98 -0.74
N ASP A 188 -17.73 2.58 -0.61
CA ASP A 188 -16.83 2.42 0.54
C ASP A 188 -17.51 2.81 1.88
N LYS A 189 -18.26 3.91 1.89
CA LYS A 189 -18.98 4.36 3.09
C LYS A 189 -20.05 3.37 3.57
N ALA A 190 -20.62 2.60 2.65
CA ALA A 190 -21.62 1.59 2.98
C ALA A 190 -20.99 0.33 3.62
N VAL A 191 -19.77 -0.02 3.23
CA VAL A 191 -19.02 -1.17 3.78
C VAL A 191 -18.49 -0.85 5.19
N VAL A 192 -17.89 0.33 5.40
CA VAL A 192 -17.33 0.75 6.68
C VAL A 192 -18.41 0.90 7.76
N LYS A 193 -19.65 1.27 7.40
CA LYS A 193 -20.78 1.35 8.36
C LYS A 193 -21.34 0.00 8.79
N LYS A 194 -20.96 -1.11 8.16
CA LYS A 194 -21.42 -2.47 8.49
C LYS A 194 -20.47 -3.24 9.42
N GLU A 195 -19.27 -2.74 9.72
CA GLU A 195 -18.43 -3.33 10.75
C GLU A 195 -19.02 -3.01 12.14
N PRO A 196 -19.34 -4.04 12.96
CA PRO A 196 -19.74 -3.79 14.35
C PRO A 196 -18.53 -3.21 15.10
N GLU A 197 -18.76 -2.11 15.84
CA GLU A 197 -17.78 -1.58 16.77
C GLU A 197 -17.20 -2.73 17.61
N LYS A 198 -15.96 -3.08 17.39
CA LYS A 198 -15.23 -3.98 18.28
C LYS A 198 -15.18 -3.30 19.64
N LYS A 199 -16.00 -3.78 20.59
CA LYS A 199 -15.97 -3.38 22.00
C LYS A 199 -14.51 -3.37 22.46
N ALA A 200 -14.06 -2.22 22.94
CA ALA A 200 -12.78 -2.09 23.61
C ALA A 200 -12.67 -3.17 24.71
N PRO A 201 -11.51 -3.81 24.89
CA PRO A 201 -11.36 -4.77 25.98
C PRO A 201 -11.59 -4.08 27.30
N GLU A 202 -12.54 -4.60 28.08
CA GLU A 202 -12.80 -4.21 29.45
C GLU A 202 -11.49 -4.17 30.24
N LYS A 203 -11.14 -3.01 30.76
CA LYS A 203 -10.03 -2.87 31.72
C LYS A 203 -10.36 -3.69 32.94
N LYS A 204 -9.78 -4.87 33.09
CA LYS A 204 -9.76 -5.59 34.37
C LYS A 204 -8.99 -4.72 35.33
N GLU A 205 -9.69 -4.21 36.34
CA GLU A 205 -9.09 -3.55 37.51
C GLU A 205 -8.11 -4.51 38.19
N LEU A 206 -6.87 -4.09 38.27
CA LEU A 206 -5.85 -4.78 39.06
C LEU A 206 -6.15 -4.53 40.55
N PRO A 207 -6.06 -5.55 41.42
CA PRO A 207 -6.30 -5.36 42.85
C PRO A 207 -5.24 -4.43 43.46
N LYS A 208 -5.72 -3.44 44.22
CA LYS A 208 -4.86 -2.51 44.97
C LYS A 208 -3.98 -3.30 45.94
N LYS A 209 -2.68 -3.30 45.72
CA LYS A 209 -1.70 -3.75 46.72
C LYS A 209 -1.58 -2.70 47.81
N GLU A 210 -1.88 -3.11 49.05
CA GLU A 210 -1.66 -2.34 50.26
C GLU A 210 -0.18 -1.97 50.45
N ALA A 211 0.07 -0.73 50.84
CA ALA A 211 1.40 -0.20 51.10
C ALA A 211 1.97 -0.77 52.43
N PRO A 212 3.22 -1.19 52.51
CA PRO A 212 3.85 -1.58 53.75
C PRO A 212 4.24 -0.36 54.58
N LYS A 213 3.93 -0.45 55.88
CA LYS A 213 4.22 0.53 56.94
C LYS A 213 5.73 0.83 57.06
N LYS A 214 6.04 2.13 57.13
CA LYS A 214 7.38 2.67 57.43
C LYS A 214 7.84 2.19 58.82
N LYS A 215 9.05 1.63 58.90
CA LYS A 215 9.85 1.54 60.12
C LYS A 215 10.93 2.59 60.04
N ASP A 216 10.92 3.49 61.02
CA ASP A 216 12.00 4.43 61.31
C ASP A 216 13.27 3.66 61.68
N THR A 217 14.37 4.02 61.02
CA THR A 217 15.70 3.77 61.56
C THR A 217 16.64 4.90 61.14
N GLN A 218 17.27 5.44 62.17
CA GLN A 218 18.06 6.65 62.25
C GLN A 218 19.30 6.67 61.35
N ALA A 219 19.68 7.89 61.07
CA ALA A 219 20.87 8.34 60.36
C ALA A 219 22.19 7.78 60.91
N LYS A 220 23.11 7.51 60.00
CA LYS A 220 24.55 7.68 60.21
C LYS A 220 25.15 8.09 58.87
N GLU A 221 25.73 9.32 58.85
CA GLU A 221 26.68 9.76 57.84
C GLU A 221 27.93 8.88 57.91
N PRO A 222 28.62 8.68 56.80
CA PRO A 222 30.09 8.65 56.80
C PRO A 222 30.70 9.61 55.79
N GLU A 223 31.61 10.31 56.30
CA GLU A 223 32.80 11.01 55.87
C GLU A 223 33.28 10.77 54.44
N LYS A 224 33.76 11.91 53.85
CA LYS A 224 34.61 11.99 52.67
C LYS A 224 36.07 11.58 53.01
N PRO A 225 36.80 10.97 52.08
CA PRO A 225 38.17 11.32 51.82
C PRO A 225 38.34 11.62 50.32
N GLY A 226 38.93 12.70 49.96
CA GLY A 226 40.37 12.98 50.04
C GLY A 226 40.97 12.91 48.66
N PHE A 227 41.06 14.04 48.07
CA PHE A 227 41.88 14.51 46.95
C PHE A 227 43.27 13.83 46.87
N LEU A 228 43.63 13.34 45.66
CA LEU A 228 45.03 13.32 45.26
C LEU A 228 45.20 13.51 43.74
N LYS A 229 45.88 14.61 43.44
CA LYS A 229 46.48 14.97 42.15
C LYS A 229 47.65 14.04 41.83
N SER A 230 47.92 13.93 40.58
CA SER A 230 49.22 13.96 39.91
C SER A 230 49.25 12.93 38.77
N LEU A 231 49.89 13.07 37.69
CA LEU A 231 50.82 13.98 37.06
C LEU A 231 51.21 13.30 35.72
N PHE A 232 51.26 14.09 34.70
CA PHE A 232 52.21 14.06 33.57
C PHE A 232 52.67 12.73 32.90
N GLY A 233 52.66 12.74 31.56
CA GLY A 233 53.77 12.24 30.77
C GLY A 233 53.47 11.84 29.34
N LYS A 234 53.72 12.77 28.46
CA LYS A 234 54.31 12.66 27.13
C LYS A 234 54.83 11.29 26.65
N LYS A 235 54.44 10.86 25.51
CA LYS A 235 55.20 10.86 24.24
C LYS A 235 54.23 10.55 23.10
#